data_8f147fbdcd0d94e1235799950305706f
#
_entry.id   8f147fbdcd0d94e1235799950305706f
#
_cell.length_a   1.000
_cell.length_b   1.000
_cell.length_c   1.000
_cell.angle_alpha   90.00
_cell.angle_beta   90.00
_cell.angle_gamma   90.00
#
_symmetry.space_group_name_H-M   'P 1'
#
loop_
_entity.id
_entity.type
_entity.pdbx_description
1 polymer ?
#
loop_
_entity_poly.entity_id
_entity_poly.type
_entity_poly.pdbx_seq_one_letter_code
_entity_poly.pdbx_strand_id
1 'polypeptide(L)'
;AIRGIQLKLSADDLAQALRSVILRITFDGNQTVWCPVGDFYGTGNRLSPYSSFYTTVSKDSMMTCYWVMPYKDKCEISLENLRTEVVSTSLTVYSSDWEWNERTMYFGVGWMEYHRKYTGLHKSINGTLDAEDINFVTLTGQGVYVGDAITIFNTVGDWWGEGDEKVYIDGESFPSHFGTGTEDY
;
A
#
# COMPACT_ATOMS: atom_id res chain seq x y z
N ALA A 1 0.48 -18.86 10.09
CA ALA A 1 0.20 -17.54 9.47
C ALA A 1 0.79 -16.42 10.31
N ILE A 2 1.22 -15.34 9.68
CA ILE A 2 1.42 -14.05 10.35
C ILE A 2 0.04 -13.48 10.68
N ARG A 3 -0.09 -12.87 11.84
CA ARG A 3 -1.33 -12.25 12.35
C ARG A 3 -1.20 -10.75 12.54
N GLY A 4 0.02 -10.25 12.56
CA GLY A 4 0.30 -8.84 12.66
C GLY A 4 1.79 -8.56 12.65
N ILE A 5 2.13 -7.35 12.22
CA ILE A 5 3.51 -6.85 12.23
C ILE A 5 3.49 -5.45 12.83
N GLN A 6 4.27 -5.25 13.87
CA GLN A 6 4.52 -3.93 14.44
C GLN A 6 5.91 -3.45 14.03
N LEU A 7 5.99 -2.22 13.59
CA LEU A 7 7.24 -1.58 13.21
C LEU A 7 7.32 -0.19 13.85
N LYS A 8 8.43 0.06 14.53
CA LYS A 8 8.83 1.41 14.91
C LYS A 8 10.11 1.77 14.18
N LEU A 9 10.18 2.98 13.67
CA LEU A 9 11.25 3.47 12.82
C LEU A 9 11.75 4.81 13.34
N SER A 10 13.06 4.98 13.40
CA SER A 10 13.71 6.23 13.81
C SER A 10 14.87 6.53 12.87
N ALA A 11 14.92 7.75 12.37
CA ALA A 11 15.96 8.28 11.50
C ALA A 11 16.01 9.80 11.65
N ASP A 12 17.13 10.42 11.25
CA ASP A 12 17.27 11.88 11.23
C ASP A 12 16.29 12.50 10.22
N ASP A 13 16.14 11.90 9.04
CA ASP A 13 15.10 12.20 8.06
C ASP A 13 14.08 11.05 8.03
N LEU A 14 13.06 11.15 8.90
CA LEU A 14 12.02 10.15 9.02
C LEU A 14 11.14 10.09 7.77
N ALA A 15 10.87 11.22 7.13
CA ALA A 15 10.06 11.27 5.91
C ALA A 15 10.72 10.50 4.78
N GLN A 16 12.04 10.68 4.61
CA GLN A 16 12.81 9.91 3.64
C GLN A 16 12.89 8.43 4.03
N ALA A 17 13.09 8.12 5.30
CA ALA A 17 13.18 6.73 5.78
C ALA A 17 11.89 5.94 5.52
N LEU A 18 10.71 6.55 5.73
CA LEU A 18 9.42 5.93 5.41
C LEU A 18 9.25 5.57 3.93
N ARG A 19 9.96 6.27 3.04
CA ARG A 19 9.95 6.04 1.60
C ARG A 19 11.06 5.10 1.12
N SER A 20 12.20 5.07 1.81
CA SER A 20 13.41 4.34 1.40
C SER A 20 13.64 3.03 2.15
N VAL A 21 12.99 2.81 3.27
CA VAL A 21 13.00 1.50 3.95
C VAL A 21 11.91 0.64 3.34
N ILE A 22 12.31 -0.47 2.74
CA ILE A 22 11.44 -1.40 2.05
C ILE A 22 11.14 -2.59 2.96
N LEU A 23 9.86 -2.88 3.16
CA LEU A 23 9.41 -4.14 3.73
C LEU A 23 9.37 -5.19 2.62
N ARG A 24 10.07 -6.30 2.85
CA ARG A 24 10.07 -7.46 1.97
C ARG A 24 9.54 -8.66 2.73
N ILE A 25 8.58 -9.36 2.13
CA ILE A 25 8.08 -10.63 2.70
C ILE A 25 8.09 -11.68 1.60
N THR A 26 8.66 -12.83 1.95
CA THR A 26 8.73 -14.01 1.10
C THR A 26 8.00 -15.15 1.81
N PHE A 27 7.00 -15.71 1.15
CA PHE A 27 6.27 -16.89 1.62
C PHE A 27 6.64 -18.09 0.76
N ASP A 28 7.12 -19.15 1.40
CA ASP A 28 7.47 -20.42 0.77
C ASP A 28 8.35 -20.26 -0.49
N GLY A 29 9.32 -19.34 -0.42
CA GLY A 29 10.25 -19.02 -1.49
C GLY A 29 9.77 -17.99 -2.51
N ASN A 30 8.51 -17.53 -2.45
CA ASN A 30 7.97 -16.52 -3.35
C ASN A 30 7.90 -15.17 -2.64
N GLN A 31 8.62 -14.16 -3.14
CA GLN A 31 8.49 -12.79 -2.63
C GLN A 31 7.21 -12.16 -3.20
N THR A 32 6.25 -11.90 -2.34
CA THR A 32 4.95 -11.31 -2.70
C THR A 32 4.74 -9.92 -2.11
N VAL A 33 5.64 -9.46 -1.25
CA VAL A 33 5.64 -8.11 -0.70
C VAL A 33 6.99 -7.45 -0.96
N TRP A 34 6.94 -6.32 -1.62
CA TRP A 34 8.00 -5.34 -1.77
C TRP A 34 7.36 -3.96 -1.76
N CYS A 35 7.49 -3.23 -0.67
CA CYS A 35 6.76 -1.96 -0.50
C CYS A 35 7.51 -1.05 0.47
N PRO A 36 7.60 0.27 0.20
CA PRO A 36 8.03 1.24 1.20
C PRO A 36 7.19 1.12 2.47
N VAL A 37 7.84 1.15 3.63
CA VAL A 37 7.13 0.95 4.90
C VAL A 37 6.04 1.99 5.14
N GLY A 38 6.25 3.24 4.70
CA GLY A 38 5.23 4.28 4.80
C GLY A 38 3.95 3.94 4.04
N ASP A 39 4.07 3.37 2.84
CA ASP A 39 2.91 2.97 2.04
C ASP A 39 2.28 1.67 2.57
N PHE A 40 3.10 0.70 2.98
CA PHE A 40 2.58 -0.55 3.55
C PHE A 40 1.69 -0.32 4.77
N TYR A 41 2.05 0.65 5.60
CA TYR A 41 1.25 1.03 6.78
C TYR A 41 0.28 2.20 6.50
N GLY A 42 0.07 2.61 5.23
CA GLY A 42 -0.89 3.64 4.86
C GLY A 42 -0.60 5.04 5.43
N THR A 43 0.65 5.34 5.74
CA THR A 43 1.07 6.63 6.34
C THR A 43 1.95 7.48 5.41
N GLY A 44 2.36 6.92 4.24
CA GLY A 44 3.14 7.64 3.24
C GLY A 44 4.51 8.09 3.74
N ASN A 45 4.76 9.38 3.72
CA ASN A 45 6.02 9.99 4.16
C ASN A 45 5.93 10.66 5.54
N ARG A 46 4.82 10.48 6.27
CA ARG A 46 4.59 11.16 7.54
C ARG A 46 3.87 10.25 8.54
N LEU A 47 4.43 10.09 9.72
CA LEU A 47 3.75 9.38 10.81
C LEU A 47 2.67 10.27 11.42
N SER A 48 1.44 10.06 10.98
CA SER A 48 0.26 10.69 11.58
C SER A 48 -0.60 9.62 12.24
N PRO A 49 -1.02 9.80 13.49
CA PRO A 49 -1.88 8.82 14.16
C PRO A 49 -3.19 8.62 13.40
N TYR A 50 -3.50 7.37 13.09
CA TYR A 50 -4.76 6.97 12.48
C TYR A 50 -5.08 5.51 12.80
N SER A 51 -6.31 5.09 12.53
CA SER A 51 -6.75 3.72 12.66
C SER A 51 -7.68 3.37 11.51
N SER A 52 -7.34 2.32 10.78
CA SER A 52 -8.22 1.67 9.81
C SER A 52 -8.50 0.23 10.26
N PHE A 53 -9.19 -0.53 9.41
CA PHE A 53 -9.51 -1.93 9.72
C PHE A 53 -8.26 -2.81 9.80
N TYR A 54 -7.26 -2.57 8.94
CA TYR A 54 -6.08 -3.44 8.84
C TYR A 54 -4.77 -2.79 9.26
N THR A 55 -4.71 -1.46 9.36
CA THR A 55 -3.48 -0.75 9.69
C THR A 55 -3.73 0.38 10.67
N THR A 56 -2.78 0.61 11.54
CA THR A 56 -2.84 1.73 12.51
C THR A 56 -1.47 2.37 12.66
N VAL A 57 -1.47 3.67 12.94
CA VAL A 57 -0.32 4.40 13.48
C VAL A 57 -0.72 5.01 14.80
N SER A 58 -0.06 4.62 15.89
CA SER A 58 -0.35 5.13 17.22
C SER A 58 0.30 6.49 17.48
N LYS A 59 -0.09 7.16 18.58
CA LYS A 59 0.48 8.47 18.98
C LYS A 59 1.97 8.41 19.29
N ASP A 60 2.50 7.26 19.69
CA ASP A 60 3.91 7.02 19.94
C ASP A 60 4.66 6.51 18.69
N SER A 61 4.05 6.70 17.50
CA SER A 61 4.63 6.37 16.19
C SER A 61 4.86 4.87 15.95
N MET A 62 4.11 3.99 16.63
CA MET A 62 4.09 2.57 16.33
C MET A 62 3.16 2.33 15.15
N MET A 63 3.69 1.79 14.07
CA MET A 63 2.95 1.29 12.92
C MET A 63 2.57 -0.17 13.18
N THR A 64 1.31 -0.53 13.01
CA THR A 64 0.83 -1.91 13.19
C THR A 64 -0.04 -2.31 12.00
N CYS A 65 0.18 -3.49 11.47
CA CYS A 65 -0.78 -4.12 10.57
C CYS A 65 -1.36 -5.40 11.17
N TYR A 66 -2.60 -5.72 10.77
CA TYR A 66 -3.37 -6.89 11.23
C TYR A 66 -3.74 -7.82 10.06
N TRP A 67 -3.05 -7.69 8.93
CA TRP A 67 -3.23 -8.57 7.78
C TRP A 67 -2.95 -10.02 8.18
N VAL A 68 -3.87 -10.91 7.84
CA VAL A 68 -3.63 -12.35 7.96
C VAL A 68 -2.84 -12.82 6.74
N MET A 69 -1.65 -13.34 6.98
CA MET A 69 -0.72 -13.75 5.92
C MET A 69 -0.37 -15.24 6.09
N PRO A 70 -1.14 -16.14 5.47
CA PRO A 70 -0.87 -17.57 5.55
C PRO A 70 0.38 -17.98 4.78
N TYR A 71 1.06 -19.02 5.23
CA TYR A 71 2.14 -19.72 4.53
C TYR A 71 2.14 -21.20 4.95
N LYS A 72 2.75 -22.07 4.13
CA LYS A 72 2.81 -23.50 4.40
C LYS A 72 3.98 -23.84 5.31
N ASP A 73 5.19 -23.51 4.86
CA ASP A 73 6.42 -23.98 5.49
C ASP A 73 7.25 -22.83 6.06
N LYS A 74 7.46 -21.75 5.30
CA LYS A 74 8.39 -20.70 5.66
C LYS A 74 7.89 -19.30 5.30
N CYS A 75 8.11 -18.36 6.23
CA CYS A 75 7.95 -16.93 6.00
C CYS A 75 9.26 -16.22 6.35
N GLU A 76 9.73 -15.38 5.46
CA GLU A 76 10.91 -14.52 5.67
C GLU A 76 10.48 -13.06 5.58
N ILE A 77 10.77 -12.29 6.62
CA ILE A 77 10.47 -10.86 6.68
C ILE A 77 11.79 -10.11 6.83
N SER A 78 12.03 -9.12 5.99
CA SER A 78 13.22 -8.29 6.05
C SER A 78 12.90 -6.82 5.77
N LEU A 79 13.76 -5.95 6.28
CA LEU A 79 13.78 -4.52 5.97
C LEU A 79 15.06 -4.22 5.19
N GLU A 80 14.93 -3.56 4.07
CA GLU A 80 16.03 -3.10 3.24
C GLU A 80 16.04 -1.58 3.21
N ASN A 81 17.15 -0.96 3.62
CA ASN A 81 17.30 0.48 3.49
C ASN A 81 18.00 0.79 2.15
N LEU A 82 17.30 1.44 1.24
CA LEU A 82 17.81 1.82 -0.07
C LEU A 82 18.74 3.06 -0.04
N ARG A 83 18.97 3.63 1.15
CA ARG A 83 19.81 4.81 1.34
C ARG A 83 20.99 4.50 2.26
N THR A 84 21.89 5.46 2.35
CA THR A 84 23.12 5.35 3.17
C THR A 84 22.92 5.85 4.60
N GLU A 85 21.88 6.63 4.86
CA GLU A 85 21.56 7.20 6.16
C GLU A 85 21.16 6.09 7.13
N VAL A 86 21.57 6.22 8.37
CA VAL A 86 21.28 5.23 9.41
C VAL A 86 19.80 5.28 9.78
N VAL A 87 19.17 4.11 9.75
CA VAL A 87 17.80 3.93 10.22
C VAL A 87 17.79 2.88 11.32
N SER A 88 17.23 3.24 12.47
CA SER A 88 17.00 2.30 13.57
C SER A 88 15.57 1.76 13.50
N THR A 89 15.43 0.45 13.66
CA THR A 89 14.12 -0.21 13.56
C THR A 89 13.87 -1.13 14.74
N SER A 90 12.62 -1.24 15.15
CA SER A 90 12.12 -2.28 16.05
C SER A 90 10.96 -2.98 15.36
N LEU A 91 11.13 -4.26 15.05
CA LEU A 91 10.15 -5.09 14.36
C LEU A 91 9.66 -6.19 15.29
N THR A 92 8.35 -6.30 15.46
CA THR A 92 7.70 -7.40 16.18
C THR A 92 6.70 -8.08 15.26
N VAL A 93 6.78 -9.41 15.18
CA VAL A 93 5.90 -10.22 14.34
C VAL A 93 5.06 -11.13 15.24
N TYR A 94 3.76 -11.10 15.06
CA TYR A 94 2.80 -11.98 15.71
C TYR A 94 2.41 -13.10 14.76
N SER A 95 2.54 -14.33 15.18
CA SER A 95 2.18 -15.49 14.36
C SER A 95 1.34 -16.50 15.16
N SER A 96 0.59 -17.30 14.44
CA SER A 96 -0.15 -18.44 15.00
C SER A 96 -0.19 -19.58 14.00
N ASP A 97 -0.61 -20.75 14.47
CA ASP A 97 -0.85 -21.89 13.60
C ASP A 97 -1.89 -21.55 12.53
N TRP A 98 -1.77 -22.20 11.40
CA TRP A 98 -2.68 -22.09 10.26
C TRP A 98 -2.84 -23.43 9.59
N GLU A 99 -4.07 -23.86 9.43
CA GLU A 99 -4.40 -25.04 8.66
C GLU A 99 -4.56 -24.65 7.19
N TRP A 100 -3.57 -25.04 6.39
CA TRP A 100 -3.60 -24.79 4.94
C TRP A 100 -4.64 -25.67 4.25
N ASN A 101 -5.52 -25.07 3.46
CA ASN A 101 -6.53 -25.78 2.68
C ASN A 101 -6.65 -25.16 1.27
N GLU A 102 -7.56 -25.70 0.45
CA GLU A 102 -7.75 -25.30 -0.95
C GLU A 102 -8.22 -23.82 -1.12
N ARG A 103 -8.76 -23.21 -0.07
CA ARG A 103 -9.20 -21.81 -0.07
C ARG A 103 -8.16 -20.86 0.46
N THR A 104 -7.07 -21.36 0.99
CA THR A 104 -5.98 -20.53 1.55
C THR A 104 -5.20 -19.87 0.42
N MET A 105 -4.99 -18.57 0.54
CA MET A 105 -4.26 -17.76 -0.42
C MET A 105 -3.07 -17.08 0.24
N TYR A 106 -2.01 -16.86 -0.52
CA TYR A 106 -0.90 -16.03 -0.07
C TYR A 106 -1.28 -14.56 -0.07
N PHE A 107 -0.75 -13.83 0.90
CA PHE A 107 -0.85 -12.37 0.91
C PHE A 107 0.15 -11.78 -0.10
N GLY A 108 -0.26 -10.72 -0.78
CA GLY A 108 0.61 -9.99 -1.70
C GLY A 108 0.33 -8.51 -1.68
N VAL A 109 1.31 -7.71 -2.08
CA VAL A 109 1.22 -6.25 -2.22
C VAL A 109 1.78 -5.86 -3.59
N GLY A 110 1.00 -5.15 -4.38
CA GLY A 110 1.46 -4.37 -5.52
C GLY A 110 1.82 -2.96 -5.07
N TRP A 111 2.96 -2.43 -5.52
CA TRP A 111 3.34 -1.05 -5.28
C TRP A 111 3.76 -0.39 -6.57
N MET A 112 3.27 0.82 -6.80
CA MET A 112 3.58 1.61 -7.99
C MET A 112 3.80 3.07 -7.61
N GLU A 113 4.59 3.78 -8.41
CA GLU A 113 4.84 5.20 -8.29
C GLU A 113 4.59 5.88 -9.63
N TYR A 114 3.85 6.97 -9.59
CA TYR A 114 3.56 7.79 -10.77
C TYR A 114 4.11 9.20 -10.57
N HIS A 115 4.90 9.67 -11.52
CA HIS A 115 5.43 11.00 -11.53
C HIS A 115 4.61 11.92 -12.43
N ARG A 116 4.26 13.10 -11.94
CA ARG A 116 3.65 14.20 -12.71
C ARG A 116 2.36 13.78 -13.42
N LYS A 117 1.44 13.16 -12.69
CA LYS A 117 0.11 12.90 -13.19
C LYS A 117 -0.76 14.16 -13.13
N TYR A 118 -1.43 14.44 -14.25
CA TYR A 118 -2.44 15.50 -14.30
C TYR A 118 -3.78 14.90 -13.89
N THR A 119 -4.26 15.30 -12.71
CA THR A 119 -5.59 14.92 -12.22
C THR A 119 -6.57 16.10 -12.28
N GLY A 120 -6.15 17.24 -12.80
CA GLY A 120 -6.89 18.49 -12.75
C GLY A 120 -7.63 18.84 -14.02
N LEU A 121 -8.54 19.80 -13.85
CA LEU A 121 -9.46 20.38 -14.85
C LEU A 121 -8.75 21.29 -15.87
N HIS A 122 -7.66 20.87 -16.48
CA HIS A 122 -7.16 21.60 -17.64
C HIS A 122 -8.00 21.21 -18.85
N LYS A 123 -8.81 22.17 -19.33
CA LYS A 123 -9.37 22.07 -20.68
C LYS A 123 -8.20 21.99 -21.63
N SER A 124 -8.09 20.90 -22.37
CA SER A 124 -7.20 20.83 -23.51
C SER A 124 -7.55 21.96 -24.49
N ILE A 125 -6.62 22.30 -25.35
CA ILE A 125 -6.83 23.27 -26.46
C ILE A 125 -8.08 22.89 -27.28
N ASN A 126 -8.49 21.64 -27.28
CA ASN A 126 -9.65 21.09 -27.99
C ASN A 126 -10.92 21.00 -27.11
N GLY A 127 -10.91 21.48 -25.87
CA GLY A 127 -12.09 21.48 -25.00
C GLY A 127 -12.40 20.13 -24.33
N THR A 128 -11.55 19.11 -24.50
CA THR A 128 -11.64 17.85 -23.79
C THR A 128 -10.91 17.96 -22.45
N LEU A 129 -11.40 17.28 -21.42
CA LEU A 129 -10.70 17.16 -20.14
C LEU A 129 -9.54 16.17 -20.33
N ASP A 130 -8.32 16.62 -20.07
CA ASP A 130 -7.13 15.76 -20.06
C ASP A 130 -7.03 15.03 -18.71
N ALA A 131 -8.05 14.26 -18.36
CA ALA A 131 -7.99 13.38 -17.18
C ALA A 131 -7.26 12.09 -17.57
N GLU A 132 -6.30 11.70 -16.74
CA GLU A 132 -5.59 10.42 -16.88
C GLU A 132 -6.03 9.47 -15.76
N ASP A 133 -6.47 8.28 -16.12
CA ASP A 133 -6.66 7.22 -15.15
C ASP A 133 -5.30 6.76 -14.58
N ILE A 134 -5.28 6.53 -13.27
CA ILE A 134 -4.14 5.98 -12.54
C ILE A 134 -4.46 4.53 -12.21
N ASN A 135 -3.71 3.59 -12.77
CA ASN A 135 -3.91 2.19 -12.44
C ASN A 135 -3.27 1.85 -11.09
N PHE A 136 -4.05 1.54 -10.08
CA PHE A 136 -3.54 1.17 -8.75
C PHE A 136 -2.96 -0.23 -8.73
N VAL A 137 -3.62 -1.18 -9.40
CA VAL A 137 -3.17 -2.57 -9.47
C VAL A 137 -3.82 -3.29 -10.64
N THR A 138 -3.09 -4.25 -11.21
CA THR A 138 -3.65 -5.26 -12.10
C THR A 138 -3.36 -6.62 -11.49
N LEU A 139 -4.40 -7.35 -11.14
CA LEU A 139 -4.31 -8.69 -10.53
C LEU A 139 -4.69 -9.73 -11.56
N THR A 140 -3.94 -10.85 -11.59
CA THR A 140 -4.21 -11.98 -12.46
C THR A 140 -4.31 -13.25 -11.63
N GLY A 141 -5.31 -14.07 -11.91
CA GLY A 141 -5.59 -15.30 -11.19
C GLY A 141 -6.75 -15.14 -10.21
N GLN A 142 -6.91 -16.11 -9.32
CA GLN A 142 -7.97 -16.11 -8.31
C GLN A 142 -7.46 -15.47 -7.02
N GLY A 143 -8.21 -14.50 -6.51
CA GLY A 143 -7.81 -13.78 -5.31
C GLY A 143 -8.94 -12.97 -4.68
N VAL A 144 -8.61 -12.26 -3.60
CA VAL A 144 -9.48 -11.29 -2.95
C VAL A 144 -8.71 -9.99 -2.83
N TYR A 145 -9.23 -8.93 -3.41
CA TYR A 145 -8.72 -7.58 -3.17
C TYR A 145 -9.17 -7.11 -1.79
N VAL A 146 -8.22 -6.68 -0.98
CA VAL A 146 -8.47 -6.38 0.44
C VAL A 146 -8.22 -4.92 0.81
N GLY A 147 -7.81 -4.10 -0.16
CA GLY A 147 -7.66 -2.67 0.01
C GLY A 147 -6.44 -2.09 -0.68
N ASP A 148 -6.36 -0.80 -0.65
CA ASP A 148 -5.25 0.01 -1.16
C ASP A 148 -4.95 1.19 -0.24
N ALA A 149 -3.85 1.85 -0.52
CA ALA A 149 -3.47 3.11 0.08
C ALA A 149 -2.80 3.98 -0.98
N ILE A 150 -3.15 5.24 -1.03
CA ILE A 150 -2.53 6.21 -1.93
C ILE A 150 -1.78 7.28 -1.15
N THR A 151 -0.57 7.59 -1.56
CA THR A 151 0.21 8.72 -1.06
C THR A 151 0.30 9.78 -2.16
N ILE A 152 -0.23 10.95 -1.90
CA ILE A 152 -0.30 12.04 -2.87
C ILE A 152 0.64 13.17 -2.47
N PHE A 153 1.57 13.49 -3.36
CA PHE A 153 2.41 14.68 -3.28
C PHE A 153 1.78 15.79 -4.12
N ASN A 154 0.76 16.46 -3.56
CA ASN A 154 0.10 17.55 -4.25
C ASN A 154 1.02 18.77 -4.35
N THR A 155 1.40 19.15 -5.57
CA THR A 155 2.30 20.27 -5.86
C THR A 155 1.55 21.55 -6.26
N VAL A 156 0.22 21.50 -6.26
CA VAL A 156 -0.65 22.65 -6.57
C VAL A 156 -1.52 22.99 -5.38
N GLY A 157 -2.04 24.19 -5.31
CA GLY A 157 -2.90 24.63 -4.21
C GLY A 157 -4.38 24.20 -4.32
N ASP A 158 -4.70 23.43 -5.36
CA ASP A 158 -6.06 23.01 -5.64
C ASP A 158 -6.38 21.64 -5.02
N TRP A 159 -7.66 21.31 -4.92
CA TRP A 159 -8.16 20.03 -4.47
C TRP A 159 -7.73 18.89 -5.43
N TRP A 160 -7.49 17.71 -4.88
CA TRP A 160 -6.94 16.56 -5.64
C TRP A 160 -7.92 15.36 -5.73
N GLY A 161 -8.98 15.35 -4.93
CA GLY A 161 -9.77 14.14 -4.62
C GLY A 161 -10.93 13.83 -5.59
N GLU A 162 -11.09 14.52 -6.71
CA GLU A 162 -12.24 14.38 -7.62
C GLU A 162 -12.14 13.20 -8.62
N GLY A 163 -11.11 12.37 -8.53
CA GLY A 163 -10.98 11.21 -9.42
C GLY A 163 -11.85 10.04 -8.98
N ASP A 164 -12.61 9.45 -9.90
CA ASP A 164 -13.48 8.30 -9.61
C ASP A 164 -12.65 7.01 -9.57
N GLU A 165 -12.87 6.17 -8.55
CA GLU A 165 -12.29 4.83 -8.57
C GLU A 165 -13.09 3.92 -9.50
N LYS A 166 -12.40 3.02 -10.18
CA LYS A 166 -12.96 2.07 -11.13
C LYS A 166 -12.40 0.67 -10.87
N VAL A 167 -13.29 -0.29 -10.65
CA VAL A 167 -12.91 -1.70 -10.46
C VAL A 167 -13.46 -2.52 -11.62
N TYR A 168 -12.54 -3.10 -12.41
CA TYR A 168 -12.87 -4.00 -13.51
C TYR A 168 -12.58 -5.44 -13.10
N ILE A 169 -13.55 -6.33 -13.26
CA ILE A 169 -13.45 -7.73 -12.89
C ILE A 169 -13.60 -8.59 -14.16
N ASP A 170 -12.74 -9.60 -14.29
CA ASP A 170 -12.81 -10.64 -15.33
C ASP A 170 -12.94 -10.13 -16.78
N GLY A 171 -12.26 -9.04 -17.10
CA GLY A 171 -12.21 -8.49 -18.46
C GLY A 171 -13.43 -7.66 -18.88
N GLU A 172 -14.16 -7.16 -17.92
CA GLU A 172 -15.30 -6.26 -18.19
C GLU A 172 -14.92 -5.06 -19.06
N SER A 173 -15.84 -4.64 -19.93
CA SER A 173 -15.66 -3.43 -20.75
C SER A 173 -16.10 -2.15 -20.04
N PHE A 174 -16.89 -2.28 -18.96
CA PHE A 174 -17.31 -1.21 -18.06
C PHE A 174 -17.13 -1.67 -16.62
N PRO A 175 -16.64 -0.84 -15.69
CA PRO A 175 -16.30 -1.29 -14.34
C PRO A 175 -17.52 -1.77 -13.56
N SER A 176 -17.36 -2.87 -12.82
CA SER A 176 -18.36 -3.37 -11.85
C SER A 176 -18.60 -2.39 -10.70
N HIS A 177 -17.59 -1.60 -10.36
CA HIS A 177 -17.69 -0.52 -9.40
C HIS A 177 -17.17 0.78 -10.02
N PHE A 178 -17.91 1.84 -9.81
CA PHE A 178 -17.56 3.18 -10.27
C PHE A 178 -17.89 4.15 -9.13
N GLY A 179 -16.89 4.76 -8.55
CA GLY A 179 -17.05 5.70 -7.44
C GLY A 179 -17.24 7.14 -7.87
N THR A 180 -17.14 8.05 -6.92
CA THR A 180 -17.43 9.47 -7.10
C THR A 180 -16.29 10.40 -6.70
N GLY A 181 -15.32 9.93 -5.94
CA GLY A 181 -14.19 10.74 -5.50
C GLY A 181 -13.10 9.88 -4.88
N THR A 182 -11.84 10.21 -5.15
CA THR A 182 -10.69 9.50 -4.59
C THR A 182 -10.66 9.55 -3.05
N GLU A 183 -11.32 10.52 -2.44
CA GLU A 183 -11.45 10.69 -0.99
C GLU A 183 -12.64 9.95 -0.37
N ASP A 184 -13.54 9.43 -1.19
CA ASP A 184 -14.86 8.93 -0.77
C ASP A 184 -14.91 7.41 -0.52
N TYR A 185 -13.89 6.63 -0.88
CA TYR A 185 -13.89 5.16 -0.77
C TYR A 185 -13.02 4.58 0.33
#